data_ee4ce8b38c908f9bc72c8e37381900a7
#
_entry.id   ee4ce8b38c908f9bc72c8e37381900a7
#
_cell.length_a   1.000
_cell.length_b   1.000
_cell.length_c   1.000
_cell.angle_alpha   90.00
_cell.angle_beta   90.00
_cell.angle_gamma   90.00
#
_symmetry.space_group_name_H-M   'P 1'
#
loop_
_entity.id
_entity.type
_entity.pdbx_description
1 polymer ?
#
loop_
_entity_poly.entity_id
_entity_poly.type
_entity_poly.pdbx_seq_one_letter_code
_entity_poly.pdbx_strand_id
1 'polypeptide(L)'
;MKKEKRFHWWYIPLALLVILLLVIGGFLIYMRSMLGWKNLVAISSNFNLELSEEMRTWVIGANQRDYSTLPEVLKMEDGALVTTAEEFENRREEILQLFSENVYGPLPQSGFDTTFEVLEEGTALDGKAVRKQVKITVSTEKGSSDALLLMYLPANQETSAVVCGLNFNGNHTVLNDSAILPSYAWVGETSELEENRGHNEERWNVENSISRGYAVATMYCNDIAPDNGDTYNSRVISLFDEPEFKTVSAWAFGLLRGVDYLVQDAAIDKENIAVIGHSRLGKAAIWATANDPRIAVVFSNDSGNTGASLSRSNHGETVKSINSFFKHWFSSKYASYGNNVNALPADQHL
;
A
#
# COMPACT_ATOMS: atom_id res chain seq x y z
N MET A 1 35.68 -50.25 43.17
CA MET A 1 34.85 -50.49 41.97
C MET A 1 34.17 -49.19 41.59
N LYS A 2 34.63 -48.51 40.54
CA LYS A 2 33.92 -47.32 39.95
C LYS A 2 32.78 -47.86 39.13
N LYS A 3 31.53 -47.49 39.49
CA LYS A 3 30.37 -47.76 38.68
C LYS A 3 30.47 -46.89 37.39
N GLU A 4 30.73 -47.51 36.24
CA GLU A 4 30.59 -46.86 34.95
C GLU A 4 29.12 -46.42 34.75
N LYS A 5 28.91 -45.13 34.62
CA LYS A 5 27.61 -44.59 34.23
C LYS A 5 27.33 -44.98 32.77
N ARG A 6 26.50 -45.99 32.54
CA ARG A 6 26.01 -46.32 31.19
C ARG A 6 25.24 -45.14 30.64
N PHE A 7 25.74 -44.56 29.56
CA PHE A 7 25.07 -43.53 28.80
C PHE A 7 23.90 -44.21 28.05
N HIS A 8 22.68 -43.79 28.33
CA HIS A 8 21.51 -44.35 27.67
C HIS A 8 21.19 -43.56 26.40
N TRP A 9 21.39 -44.13 25.24
CA TRP A 9 21.18 -43.54 23.91
C TRP A 9 19.80 -42.91 23.72
N TRP A 10 18.80 -43.32 24.45
CA TRP A 10 17.47 -42.74 24.40
C TRP A 10 17.39 -41.30 24.95
N TYR A 11 18.37 -40.80 25.67
CA TYR A 11 18.46 -39.39 26.06
C TYR A 11 18.71 -38.46 24.86
N ILE A 12 19.30 -38.94 23.77
CA ILE A 12 19.56 -38.12 22.58
C ILE A 12 18.27 -37.68 21.92
N PRO A 13 17.31 -38.58 21.55
CA PRO A 13 16.04 -38.15 20.95
C PRO A 13 15.22 -37.30 21.93
N LEU A 14 15.26 -37.57 23.22
CA LEU A 14 14.58 -36.74 24.22
C LEU A 14 15.17 -35.31 24.28
N ALA A 15 16.51 -35.21 24.29
CA ALA A 15 17.17 -33.90 24.28
C ALA A 15 16.87 -33.12 23.00
N LEU A 16 16.85 -33.78 21.84
CA LEU A 16 16.49 -33.16 20.57
C LEU A 16 15.03 -32.68 20.57
N LEU A 17 14.12 -33.47 21.15
CA LEU A 17 12.71 -33.06 21.28
C LEU A 17 12.58 -31.84 22.19
N VAL A 18 13.29 -31.80 23.33
CA VAL A 18 13.26 -30.62 24.21
C VAL A 18 13.83 -29.38 23.52
N ILE A 19 14.94 -29.53 22.79
CA ILE A 19 15.53 -28.43 22.03
C ILE A 19 14.53 -27.92 20.97
N LEU A 20 13.87 -28.83 20.23
CA LEU A 20 12.86 -28.47 19.24
C LEU A 20 11.70 -27.72 19.87
N LEU A 21 11.19 -28.17 21.02
CA LEU A 21 10.12 -27.48 21.75
C LEU A 21 10.55 -26.09 22.26
N LEU A 22 11.80 -25.93 22.70
CA LEU A 22 12.33 -24.64 23.10
C LEU A 22 12.46 -23.68 21.91
N VAL A 23 12.92 -24.18 20.76
CA VAL A 23 13.01 -23.38 19.53
C VAL A 23 11.62 -22.95 19.06
N ILE A 24 10.65 -23.87 19.04
CA ILE A 24 9.26 -23.57 18.68
C ILE A 24 8.66 -22.56 19.68
N GLY A 25 8.86 -22.78 20.98
CA GLY A 25 8.39 -21.87 22.03
C GLY A 25 9.01 -20.47 21.92
N GLY A 26 10.31 -20.40 21.68
CA GLY A 26 11.03 -19.13 21.44
C GLY A 26 10.53 -18.42 20.20
N PHE A 27 10.31 -19.17 19.10
CA PHE A 27 9.73 -18.62 17.87
C PHE A 27 8.31 -18.08 18.09
N LEU A 28 7.45 -18.81 18.79
CA LEU A 28 6.10 -18.36 19.12
C LEU A 28 6.09 -17.12 20.00
N ILE A 29 7.01 -17.02 20.99
CA ILE A 29 7.15 -15.83 21.83
C ILE A 29 7.63 -14.64 20.99
N TYR A 30 8.59 -14.86 20.08
CA TYR A 30 9.07 -13.85 19.15
C TYR A 30 7.93 -13.38 18.24
N MET A 31 7.21 -14.29 17.59
CA MET A 31 6.07 -13.98 16.74
C MET A 31 4.96 -13.24 17.50
N ARG A 32 4.70 -13.65 18.76
CA ARG A 32 3.77 -12.91 19.64
C ARG A 32 4.23 -11.48 19.87
N SER A 33 5.52 -11.28 20.15
CA SER A 33 6.08 -9.95 20.39
C SER A 33 5.96 -9.03 19.18
N MET A 34 6.04 -9.60 17.98
CA MET A 34 6.01 -8.88 16.71
C MET A 34 4.61 -8.68 16.17
N LEU A 35 3.79 -9.71 16.18
CA LEU A 35 2.49 -9.74 15.51
C LEU A 35 1.29 -9.67 16.47
N GLY A 36 1.50 -10.04 17.73
CA GLY A 36 0.42 -10.23 18.69
C GLY A 36 -0.30 -11.58 18.54
N TRP A 37 -0.97 -12.04 19.60
CA TRP A 37 -1.68 -13.33 19.61
C TRP A 37 -2.78 -13.42 18.54
N LYS A 38 -3.47 -12.33 18.26
CA LYS A 38 -4.59 -12.26 17.30
C LYS A 38 -4.14 -12.58 15.88
N ASN A 39 -2.96 -12.13 15.51
CA ASN A 39 -2.40 -12.40 14.19
C ASN A 39 -1.85 -13.82 14.06
N LEU A 40 -1.32 -14.41 15.14
CA LEU A 40 -0.97 -15.82 15.16
C LEU A 40 -2.19 -16.72 14.95
N VAL A 41 -3.33 -16.35 15.50
CA VAL A 41 -4.60 -17.08 15.28
C VAL A 41 -5.09 -16.91 13.85
N ALA A 42 -4.99 -15.72 13.26
CA ALA A 42 -5.33 -15.49 11.86
C ALA A 42 -4.41 -16.29 10.91
N ILE A 43 -3.11 -16.36 11.20
CA ILE A 43 -2.17 -17.20 10.46
C ILE A 43 -2.51 -18.70 10.64
N SER A 44 -2.89 -19.14 11.84
CA SER A 44 -3.26 -20.54 12.09
C SER A 44 -4.50 -20.98 11.30
N SER A 45 -5.43 -20.06 11.03
CA SER A 45 -6.62 -20.35 10.22
C SER A 45 -6.28 -20.65 8.75
N ASN A 46 -5.20 -20.06 8.23
CA ASN A 46 -4.70 -20.36 6.88
C ASN A 46 -4.08 -21.77 6.75
N PHE A 47 -3.76 -22.41 7.87
CA PHE A 47 -3.28 -23.79 7.92
C PHE A 47 -4.37 -24.82 8.28
N ASN A 48 -5.67 -24.46 8.15
CA ASN A 48 -6.81 -25.30 8.53
C ASN A 48 -6.76 -25.84 9.98
N LEU A 49 -6.11 -25.12 10.89
CA LEU A 49 -6.15 -25.42 12.32
C LEU A 49 -7.45 -24.81 12.87
N GLU A 50 -8.50 -25.60 12.96
CA GLU A 50 -9.76 -25.21 13.59
C GLU A 50 -9.54 -25.03 15.11
N LEU A 51 -9.35 -23.77 15.52
CA LEU A 51 -9.42 -23.41 16.93
C LEU A 51 -10.90 -23.33 17.34
N SER A 52 -11.27 -23.94 18.48
CA SER A 52 -12.61 -23.79 19.01
C SER A 52 -12.95 -22.31 19.25
N GLU A 53 -14.23 -21.95 19.17
CA GLU A 53 -14.71 -20.58 19.39
C GLU A 53 -14.32 -20.06 20.77
N GLU A 54 -14.28 -20.90 21.78
CA GLU A 54 -13.79 -20.60 23.13
C GLU A 54 -12.29 -20.28 23.14
N MET A 55 -11.47 -21.05 22.40
CA MET A 55 -10.04 -20.79 22.27
C MET A 55 -9.78 -19.49 21.48
N ARG A 56 -10.55 -19.24 20.44
CA ARG A 56 -10.49 -17.95 19.70
C ARG A 56 -10.82 -16.79 20.63
N THR A 57 -11.91 -16.87 21.39
CA THR A 57 -12.34 -15.84 22.33
C THR A 57 -11.32 -15.64 23.45
N TRP A 58 -10.67 -16.71 23.94
CA TRP A 58 -9.63 -16.64 24.96
C TRP A 58 -8.33 -16.01 24.41
N VAL A 59 -7.91 -16.39 23.21
CA VAL A 59 -6.66 -15.89 22.57
C VAL A 59 -6.84 -14.46 22.05
N ILE A 60 -7.99 -14.16 21.44
CA ILE A 60 -8.26 -12.87 20.80
C ILE A 60 -8.77 -11.85 21.83
N GLY A 61 -9.27 -12.33 22.99
CA GLY A 61 -10.01 -11.55 23.96
C GLY A 61 -11.40 -11.18 23.44
N ALA A 62 -12.32 -10.85 24.34
CA ALA A 62 -13.58 -10.24 23.92
C ALA A 62 -13.27 -8.96 23.13
N ASN A 63 -13.96 -8.76 22.02
CA ASN A 63 -13.80 -7.64 21.07
C ASN A 63 -14.19 -6.29 21.70
N GLN A 64 -13.65 -5.96 22.87
CA GLN A 64 -13.79 -4.63 23.45
C GLN A 64 -12.77 -3.72 22.79
N ARG A 65 -13.22 -3.03 21.74
CA ARG A 65 -12.48 -1.93 21.16
C ARG A 65 -12.66 -0.73 22.09
N ASP A 66 -11.57 -0.31 22.73
CA ASP A 66 -11.57 0.94 23.48
C ASP A 66 -11.28 2.09 22.49
N TYR A 67 -12.32 2.81 22.13
CA TYR A 67 -12.22 4.00 21.29
C TYR A 67 -12.03 5.30 22.09
N SER A 68 -11.96 5.22 23.43
CA SER A 68 -11.81 6.40 24.29
C SER A 68 -10.49 7.15 24.09
N THR A 69 -9.51 6.50 23.49
CA THR A 69 -8.18 7.08 23.19
C THR A 69 -8.07 7.65 21.78
N LEU A 70 -9.13 7.58 20.96
CA LEU A 70 -9.10 8.15 19.64
C LEU A 70 -9.09 9.68 19.71
N PRO A 71 -8.27 10.35 18.88
CA PRO A 71 -8.34 11.80 18.75
C PRO A 71 -9.72 12.25 18.28
N GLU A 72 -10.21 13.33 18.85
CA GLU A 72 -11.51 13.90 18.48
C GLU A 72 -11.41 14.56 17.09
N VAL A 73 -12.25 14.12 16.13
CA VAL A 73 -12.24 14.63 14.75
C VAL A 73 -12.65 16.11 14.72
N LEU A 74 -13.70 16.46 15.47
CA LEU A 74 -14.28 17.81 15.48
C LEU A 74 -13.67 18.71 16.60
N LYS A 75 -12.36 18.58 16.81
CA LYS A 75 -11.61 19.39 17.77
C LYS A 75 -10.24 19.71 17.24
N MET A 76 -9.90 20.97 17.19
CA MET A 76 -8.58 21.46 16.81
C MET A 76 -7.52 21.07 17.85
N GLU A 77 -6.24 21.08 17.48
CA GLU A 77 -5.15 20.80 18.43
C GLU A 77 -5.07 21.80 19.57
N ASP A 78 -5.48 23.05 19.37
CA ASP A 78 -5.57 24.09 20.40
C ASP A 78 -6.77 23.92 21.35
N GLY A 79 -7.63 22.91 21.09
CA GLY A 79 -8.81 22.60 21.88
C GLY A 79 -10.11 23.26 21.41
N ALA A 80 -10.10 24.11 20.38
CA ALA A 80 -11.29 24.73 19.82
C ALA A 80 -12.19 23.64 19.17
N LEU A 81 -13.52 23.79 19.34
CA LEU A 81 -14.49 22.89 18.74
C LEU A 81 -14.79 23.33 17.31
N VAL A 82 -14.88 22.36 16.41
CA VAL A 82 -15.31 22.54 15.01
C VAL A 82 -16.83 22.45 14.97
N THR A 83 -17.47 23.52 14.54
CA THR A 83 -18.96 23.65 14.53
C THR A 83 -19.52 24.00 13.16
N THR A 84 -18.67 24.43 12.23
CA THR A 84 -19.06 24.80 10.85
C THR A 84 -18.25 24.02 9.81
N ALA A 85 -18.72 24.01 8.57
CA ALA A 85 -18.01 23.38 7.45
C ALA A 85 -16.68 24.11 7.16
N GLU A 86 -16.64 25.45 7.29
CA GLU A 86 -15.41 26.23 7.09
C GLU A 86 -14.35 25.89 8.16
N GLU A 87 -14.75 25.78 9.42
CA GLU A 87 -13.86 25.33 10.50
C GLU A 87 -13.39 23.88 10.26
N PHE A 88 -14.23 23.03 9.65
CA PHE A 88 -13.85 21.68 9.32
C PHE A 88 -12.78 21.62 8.21
N GLU A 89 -12.79 22.52 7.23
CA GLU A 89 -11.71 22.59 6.24
C GLU A 89 -10.37 22.92 6.90
N ASN A 90 -10.33 23.85 7.84
CA ASN A 90 -9.12 24.14 8.61
C ASN A 90 -8.67 22.92 9.44
N ARG A 91 -9.63 22.21 10.06
CA ARG A 91 -9.34 20.98 10.80
C ARG A 91 -8.83 19.87 9.90
N ARG A 92 -9.39 19.75 8.70
CA ARG A 92 -8.93 18.79 7.70
C ARG A 92 -7.46 19.03 7.31
N GLU A 93 -7.08 20.29 7.07
CA GLU A 93 -5.67 20.65 6.81
C GLU A 93 -4.75 20.29 7.97
N GLU A 94 -5.17 20.58 9.21
CA GLU A 94 -4.45 20.19 10.42
C GLU A 94 -4.28 18.68 10.54
N ILE A 95 -5.33 17.90 10.26
CA ILE A 95 -5.28 16.42 10.24
C ILE A 95 -4.30 15.93 9.18
N LEU A 96 -4.34 16.47 7.96
CA LEU A 96 -3.39 16.11 6.90
C LEU A 96 -1.95 16.41 7.31
N GLN A 97 -1.70 17.55 7.97
CA GLN A 97 -0.39 17.89 8.50
C GLN A 97 0.05 16.87 9.57
N LEU A 98 -0.84 16.50 10.50
CA LEU A 98 -0.55 15.49 11.52
C LEU A 98 -0.16 14.14 10.91
N PHE A 99 -0.87 13.69 9.88
CA PHE A 99 -0.53 12.45 9.16
C PHE A 99 0.78 12.58 8.40
N SER A 100 1.02 13.71 7.73
CA SER A 100 2.28 13.99 7.04
C SER A 100 3.46 13.92 7.99
N GLU A 101 3.40 14.62 9.12
CA GLU A 101 4.50 14.70 10.07
C GLU A 101 4.75 13.42 10.86
N ASN A 102 3.67 12.70 11.21
CA ASN A 102 3.74 11.60 12.18
C ASN A 102 3.66 10.21 11.56
N VAL A 103 3.19 10.10 10.33
CA VAL A 103 2.88 8.81 9.70
C VAL A 103 3.51 8.70 8.31
N TYR A 104 2.90 9.32 7.31
CA TYR A 104 3.24 9.06 5.90
C TYR A 104 4.53 9.75 5.43
N GLY A 105 4.88 10.88 6.01
CA GLY A 105 5.85 11.82 5.45
C GLY A 105 5.20 12.78 4.46
N PRO A 106 5.90 13.85 4.06
CA PRO A 106 5.37 14.88 3.18
C PRO A 106 5.16 14.35 1.75
N LEU A 107 4.31 15.06 1.01
CA LEU A 107 4.21 14.98 -0.44
C LEU A 107 4.86 16.25 -1.02
N PRO A 108 5.88 16.15 -1.87
CA PRO A 108 6.44 17.31 -2.56
C PRO A 108 5.37 18.07 -3.35
N GLN A 109 5.26 19.38 -3.12
CA GLN A 109 4.26 20.26 -3.75
C GLN A 109 4.86 21.14 -4.84
N SER A 110 6.18 21.30 -4.88
CA SER A 110 6.90 22.17 -5.81
C SER A 110 8.35 21.71 -5.98
N GLY A 111 9.10 22.40 -6.85
CA GLY A 111 10.51 22.09 -7.11
C GLY A 111 10.69 20.93 -8.09
N PHE A 112 9.67 20.59 -8.84
CA PHE A 112 9.69 19.58 -9.90
C PHE A 112 8.79 19.97 -11.07
N ASP A 113 9.09 19.42 -12.24
CA ASP A 113 8.26 19.46 -13.42
C ASP A 113 7.74 18.05 -13.73
N THR A 114 6.53 17.98 -14.31
CA THR A 114 5.96 16.71 -14.79
C THR A 114 5.63 16.84 -16.29
N THR A 115 6.12 15.90 -17.09
CA THR A 115 5.82 15.84 -18.52
C THR A 115 5.22 14.49 -18.88
N PHE A 116 4.42 14.49 -19.96
CA PHE A 116 3.70 13.32 -20.44
C PHE A 116 4.01 13.10 -21.91
N GLU A 117 4.30 11.85 -22.28
CA GLU A 117 4.55 11.43 -23.65
C GLU A 117 3.74 10.16 -23.94
N VAL A 118 2.82 10.22 -24.91
CA VAL A 118 2.08 9.03 -25.37
C VAL A 118 3.05 8.21 -26.22
N LEU A 119 3.47 7.07 -25.70
CA LEU A 119 4.41 6.17 -26.37
C LEU A 119 3.69 5.22 -27.34
N GLU A 120 2.46 4.84 -27.01
CA GLU A 120 1.68 3.90 -27.79
C GLU A 120 0.19 4.15 -27.59
N GLU A 121 -0.57 4.09 -28.67
CA GLU A 121 -2.02 4.05 -28.66
C GLU A 121 -2.48 3.06 -29.73
N GLY A 122 -3.35 2.12 -29.35
CA GLY A 122 -3.79 1.06 -30.24
C GLY A 122 -5.07 0.40 -29.78
N THR A 123 -5.65 -0.39 -30.71
CA THR A 123 -6.86 -1.16 -30.43
C THR A 123 -6.55 -2.36 -29.56
N ALA A 124 -7.41 -2.64 -28.58
CA ALA A 124 -7.30 -3.77 -27.66
C ALA A 124 -8.67 -4.46 -27.48
N LEU A 125 -8.66 -5.66 -26.85
CA LEU A 125 -9.86 -6.44 -26.52
C LEU A 125 -10.80 -6.64 -27.70
N ASP A 126 -10.24 -7.05 -28.85
CA ASP A 126 -11.00 -7.27 -30.11
C ASP A 126 -11.83 -6.05 -30.56
N GLY A 127 -11.27 -4.85 -30.39
CA GLY A 127 -11.92 -3.60 -30.78
C GLY A 127 -12.86 -3.01 -29.72
N LYS A 128 -13.00 -3.63 -28.54
CA LYS A 128 -13.83 -3.11 -27.45
C LYS A 128 -13.15 -1.99 -26.67
N ALA A 129 -11.82 -1.90 -26.72
CA ALA A 129 -11.04 -0.88 -26.02
C ALA A 129 -9.97 -0.24 -26.90
N VAL A 130 -9.58 0.97 -26.51
CA VAL A 130 -8.33 1.62 -26.91
C VAL A 130 -7.34 1.45 -25.77
N ARG A 131 -6.17 0.88 -26.06
CA ARG A 131 -5.03 0.88 -25.13
C ARG A 131 -4.23 2.14 -25.36
N LYS A 132 -3.80 2.79 -24.30
CA LYS A 132 -2.90 3.95 -24.33
C LYS A 132 -1.79 3.75 -23.30
N GLN A 133 -0.55 4.02 -23.68
CA GLN A 133 0.60 3.90 -22.80
C GLN A 133 1.37 5.21 -22.79
N VAL A 134 1.47 5.79 -21.59
CA VAL A 134 1.99 7.13 -21.40
C VAL A 134 3.19 7.10 -20.48
N LYS A 135 4.30 7.63 -20.96
CA LYS A 135 5.44 7.92 -20.11
C LYS A 135 5.16 9.17 -19.29
N ILE A 136 5.27 9.05 -17.99
CA ILE A 136 5.24 10.15 -17.04
C ILE A 136 6.66 10.37 -16.55
N THR A 137 7.21 11.56 -16.81
CA THR A 137 8.55 11.95 -16.37
C THR A 137 8.43 13.03 -15.30
N VAL A 138 8.95 12.76 -14.11
CA VAL A 138 9.16 13.77 -13.06
C VAL A 138 10.62 14.20 -13.12
N SER A 139 10.87 15.50 -13.17
CA SER A 139 12.22 16.08 -13.23
C SER A 139 12.43 17.18 -12.23
N THR A 140 13.65 17.26 -11.70
CA THR A 140 14.17 18.29 -10.83
C THR A 140 15.57 18.70 -11.29
N GLU A 141 16.23 19.62 -10.62
CA GLU A 141 17.65 19.93 -10.87
C GLU A 141 18.58 18.73 -10.65
N LYS A 142 18.15 17.71 -9.90
CA LYS A 142 18.94 16.50 -9.62
C LYS A 142 18.84 15.42 -10.70
N GLY A 143 17.90 15.53 -11.62
CA GLY A 143 17.66 14.55 -12.67
C GLY A 143 16.19 14.25 -12.91
N SER A 144 15.89 13.08 -13.43
CA SER A 144 14.53 12.66 -13.75
C SER A 144 14.25 11.22 -13.39
N SER A 145 12.96 10.91 -13.24
CA SER A 145 12.45 9.55 -13.01
C SER A 145 11.21 9.32 -13.88
N ASP A 146 11.18 8.17 -14.55
CA ASP A 146 10.10 7.78 -15.46
C ASP A 146 9.22 6.70 -14.83
N ALA A 147 7.91 6.81 -15.06
CA ALA A 147 6.92 5.76 -14.80
C ALA A 147 6.04 5.56 -16.04
N LEU A 148 5.57 4.34 -16.25
CA LEU A 148 4.69 4.00 -17.36
C LEU A 148 3.24 3.86 -16.90
N LEU A 149 2.37 4.75 -17.37
CA LEU A 149 0.92 4.64 -17.20
C LEU A 149 0.33 3.81 -18.33
N LEU A 150 -0.29 2.69 -18.01
CA LEU A 150 -1.07 1.87 -18.92
C LEU A 150 -2.55 2.20 -18.73
N MET A 151 -3.26 2.44 -19.82
CA MET A 151 -4.69 2.72 -19.81
C MET A 151 -5.44 1.84 -20.80
N TYR A 152 -6.64 1.43 -20.42
CA TYR A 152 -7.64 0.84 -21.30
C TYR A 152 -8.91 1.69 -21.24
N LEU A 153 -9.37 2.15 -22.38
CA LEU A 153 -10.50 3.06 -22.55
C LEU A 153 -11.62 2.35 -23.35
N PRO A 154 -12.90 2.39 -22.96
CA PRO A 154 -13.98 1.85 -23.76
C PRO A 154 -14.03 2.51 -25.15
N ALA A 155 -13.99 1.71 -26.22
CA ALA A 155 -13.95 2.23 -27.60
C ALA A 155 -15.28 2.81 -28.09
N ASN A 156 -16.38 2.56 -27.37
CA ASN A 156 -17.73 2.96 -27.75
C ASN A 156 -18.24 4.21 -27.00
N GLN A 157 -17.37 4.92 -26.29
CA GLN A 157 -17.70 6.12 -25.52
C GLN A 157 -16.72 7.25 -25.84
N GLU A 158 -17.21 8.49 -25.81
CA GLU A 158 -16.35 9.68 -25.95
C GLU A 158 -15.56 9.94 -24.66
N THR A 159 -16.20 9.77 -23.50
CA THR A 159 -15.59 9.93 -22.19
C THR A 159 -16.01 8.80 -21.24
N SER A 160 -15.15 8.43 -20.33
CA SER A 160 -15.40 7.36 -19.36
C SER A 160 -14.91 7.75 -17.96
N ALA A 161 -15.67 7.39 -16.94
CA ALA A 161 -15.13 7.32 -15.58
C ALA A 161 -13.96 6.32 -15.54
N VAL A 162 -12.95 6.59 -14.72
CA VAL A 162 -11.74 5.77 -14.66
C VAL A 162 -11.47 5.23 -13.27
N VAL A 163 -11.03 3.97 -13.20
CA VAL A 163 -10.45 3.38 -12.00
C VAL A 163 -8.94 3.32 -12.20
N CYS A 164 -8.21 4.09 -11.38
CA CYS A 164 -6.76 4.19 -11.44
C CYS A 164 -6.12 3.56 -10.19
N GLY A 165 -5.02 2.82 -10.35
CA GLY A 165 -4.30 2.24 -9.22
C GLY A 165 -2.89 1.83 -9.56
N LEU A 166 -2.10 1.53 -8.53
CA LEU A 166 -0.77 0.97 -8.71
C LEU A 166 -0.83 -0.55 -8.72
N ASN A 167 0.03 -1.19 -9.52
CA ASN A 167 0.20 -2.63 -9.54
C ASN A 167 1.55 -3.04 -8.93
N PHE A 168 1.65 -4.31 -8.48
CA PHE A 168 2.84 -4.85 -7.80
C PHE A 168 3.88 -5.48 -8.74
N ASN A 169 3.46 -5.90 -9.94
CA ASN A 169 4.25 -6.87 -10.71
C ASN A 169 4.60 -6.37 -12.11
N GLY A 170 4.31 -5.10 -12.41
CA GLY A 170 4.52 -4.51 -13.73
C GLY A 170 3.27 -4.56 -14.61
N ASN A 171 3.18 -3.59 -15.51
CA ASN A 171 1.99 -3.39 -16.35
C ASN A 171 1.64 -4.59 -17.23
N HIS A 172 2.66 -5.34 -17.71
CA HIS A 172 2.50 -6.54 -18.54
C HIS A 172 1.67 -7.65 -17.85
N THR A 173 1.61 -7.64 -16.50
CA THR A 173 0.86 -8.68 -15.77
C THR A 173 -0.64 -8.42 -15.71
N VAL A 174 -1.09 -7.23 -16.08
CA VAL A 174 -2.47 -6.74 -15.88
C VAL A 174 -3.46 -7.34 -16.88
N LEU A 175 -3.01 -7.59 -18.10
CA LEU A 175 -3.76 -8.21 -19.17
C LEU A 175 -2.82 -9.03 -20.07
N ASN A 176 -3.31 -10.12 -20.64
CA ASN A 176 -2.58 -10.89 -21.65
C ASN A 176 -2.63 -10.18 -23.01
N ASP A 177 -1.91 -9.08 -23.11
CA ASP A 177 -1.82 -8.22 -24.30
C ASP A 177 -0.34 -7.98 -24.64
N SER A 178 0.11 -8.52 -25.77
CA SER A 178 1.51 -8.49 -26.21
C SER A 178 2.02 -7.08 -26.52
N ALA A 179 1.14 -6.11 -26.71
CA ALA A 179 1.52 -4.72 -26.98
C ALA A 179 1.77 -3.89 -25.72
N ILE A 180 1.52 -4.44 -24.51
CA ILE A 180 1.89 -3.75 -23.28
C ILE A 180 3.41 -3.68 -23.18
N LEU A 181 3.93 -2.46 -23.09
CA LEU A 181 5.34 -2.17 -22.93
C LEU A 181 5.86 -2.62 -21.54
N PRO A 182 7.11 -3.03 -21.41
CA PRO A 182 7.70 -3.29 -20.10
C PRO A 182 7.77 -2.00 -19.27
N SER A 183 7.49 -2.14 -17.97
CA SER A 183 7.64 -1.03 -17.02
C SER A 183 9.13 -0.69 -16.82
N TYR A 184 9.46 0.56 -16.51
CA TYR A 184 10.85 1.05 -16.39
C TYR A 184 11.66 0.37 -15.30
N ALA A 185 11.02 -0.04 -14.21
CA ALA A 185 11.67 -0.77 -13.12
C ALA A 185 11.67 -2.29 -13.32
N TRP A 186 11.08 -2.78 -14.41
CA TRP A 186 11.13 -4.20 -14.71
C TRP A 186 12.58 -4.64 -14.99
N VAL A 187 13.03 -5.65 -14.25
CA VAL A 187 14.33 -6.30 -14.43
C VAL A 187 14.09 -7.80 -14.61
N GLY A 188 14.35 -8.32 -15.78
CA GLY A 188 14.16 -9.71 -16.14
C GLY A 188 14.41 -9.94 -17.63
N GLU A 189 14.49 -11.19 -18.02
CA GLU A 189 14.63 -11.57 -19.42
C GLU A 189 13.28 -11.37 -20.16
N THR A 190 13.34 -11.13 -21.48
CA THR A 190 12.13 -10.98 -22.30
C THR A 190 11.22 -12.21 -22.21
N SER A 191 11.80 -13.41 -22.07
CA SER A 191 11.04 -14.65 -21.86
C SER A 191 10.24 -14.65 -20.57
N GLU A 192 10.80 -14.14 -19.48
CA GLU A 192 10.11 -14.02 -18.19
C GLU A 192 8.96 -13.01 -18.24
N LEU A 193 9.17 -11.91 -18.96
CA LEU A 193 8.12 -10.92 -19.18
C LEU A 193 6.94 -11.54 -19.94
N GLU A 194 7.20 -12.26 -21.02
CA GLU A 194 6.15 -12.91 -21.83
C GLU A 194 5.44 -14.03 -21.05
N GLU A 195 6.15 -14.81 -20.24
CA GLU A 195 5.59 -15.87 -19.41
C GLU A 195 4.64 -15.30 -18.31
N ASN A 196 4.96 -14.12 -17.78
CA ASN A 196 4.18 -13.47 -16.75
C ASN A 196 3.07 -12.54 -17.30
N ARG A 197 2.96 -12.40 -18.61
CA ARG A 197 1.94 -11.55 -19.23
C ARG A 197 0.54 -12.02 -18.87
N GLY A 198 -0.29 -11.09 -18.37
CA GLY A 198 -1.64 -11.38 -17.91
C GLY A 198 -1.75 -12.17 -16.60
N HIS A 199 -0.65 -12.44 -15.89
CA HIS A 199 -0.67 -13.23 -14.66
C HIS A 199 -1.65 -12.70 -13.58
N ASN A 200 -1.94 -11.39 -13.58
CA ASN A 200 -2.87 -10.73 -12.68
C ASN A 200 -4.18 -10.29 -13.35
N GLU A 201 -4.51 -10.81 -14.53
CA GLU A 201 -5.68 -10.41 -15.31
C GLU A 201 -6.98 -10.56 -14.51
N GLU A 202 -7.17 -11.66 -13.76
CA GLU A 202 -8.33 -11.88 -12.93
C GLU A 202 -8.49 -10.80 -11.82
N ARG A 203 -7.37 -10.26 -11.30
CA ARG A 203 -7.39 -9.22 -10.27
C ARG A 203 -7.78 -7.86 -10.82
N TRP A 204 -7.28 -7.52 -12.00
CA TRP A 204 -7.55 -6.25 -12.66
C TRP A 204 -8.87 -6.22 -13.41
N ASN A 205 -9.30 -7.39 -13.90
CA ASN A 205 -10.59 -7.61 -14.55
C ASN A 205 -10.94 -6.52 -15.58
N VAL A 206 -9.93 -6.18 -16.40
CA VAL A 206 -9.98 -5.06 -17.36
C VAL A 206 -11.16 -5.22 -18.32
N GLU A 207 -11.34 -6.41 -18.92
CA GLU A 207 -12.42 -6.66 -19.87
C GLU A 207 -13.80 -6.41 -19.28
N ASN A 208 -14.05 -6.82 -18.03
CA ASN A 208 -15.30 -6.57 -17.34
C ASN A 208 -15.52 -5.07 -17.07
N SER A 209 -14.48 -4.35 -16.67
CA SER A 209 -14.55 -2.90 -16.45
C SER A 209 -14.89 -2.17 -17.75
N ILE A 210 -14.20 -2.48 -18.84
CA ILE A 210 -14.47 -1.96 -20.18
C ILE A 210 -15.90 -2.26 -20.63
N SER A 211 -16.37 -3.50 -20.43
CA SER A 211 -17.73 -3.90 -20.82
C SER A 211 -18.82 -3.14 -20.07
N ARG A 212 -18.50 -2.58 -18.91
CA ARG A 212 -19.36 -1.74 -18.08
C ARG A 212 -19.20 -0.24 -18.34
N GLY A 213 -18.32 0.14 -19.26
CA GLY A 213 -18.08 1.54 -19.62
C GLY A 213 -17.08 2.27 -18.73
N TYR A 214 -16.31 1.56 -17.92
CA TYR A 214 -15.25 2.16 -17.10
C TYR A 214 -13.88 1.99 -17.75
N ALA A 215 -13.12 3.07 -17.79
CA ALA A 215 -11.71 3.01 -18.11
C ALA A 215 -10.90 2.43 -16.93
N VAL A 216 -9.78 1.78 -17.24
CA VAL A 216 -8.83 1.26 -16.26
C VAL A 216 -7.46 1.88 -16.52
N ALA A 217 -6.81 2.39 -15.48
CA ALA A 217 -5.48 2.97 -15.54
C ALA A 217 -4.57 2.39 -14.45
N THR A 218 -3.32 2.08 -14.77
CA THR A 218 -2.39 1.53 -13.78
C THR A 218 -0.94 1.84 -14.08
N MET A 219 -0.13 1.89 -13.02
CA MET A 219 1.33 2.03 -13.08
C MET A 219 1.99 1.00 -12.15
N TYR A 220 3.18 0.56 -12.53
CA TYR A 220 4.00 -0.28 -11.66
C TYR A 220 4.54 0.53 -10.47
N CYS A 221 4.27 0.09 -9.26
CA CYS A 221 4.69 0.84 -8.05
C CYS A 221 6.22 1.03 -7.97
N ASN A 222 7.01 0.06 -8.48
CA ASN A 222 8.46 0.17 -8.48
C ASN A 222 9.00 1.13 -9.56
N ASP A 223 8.23 1.52 -10.57
CA ASP A 223 8.60 2.63 -11.46
C ASP A 223 8.71 3.94 -10.68
N ILE A 224 7.92 4.06 -9.60
CA ILE A 224 7.87 5.24 -8.73
C ILE A 224 8.92 5.13 -7.62
N ALA A 225 8.83 4.07 -6.81
CA ALA A 225 9.77 3.79 -5.72
C ALA A 225 9.83 2.28 -5.44
N PRO A 226 11.02 1.65 -5.35
CA PRO A 226 11.14 0.26 -5.04
C PRO A 226 10.62 -0.06 -3.62
N ASP A 227 9.89 -1.17 -3.49
CA ASP A 227 9.49 -1.71 -2.19
C ASP A 227 10.60 -2.57 -1.58
N ASN A 228 11.73 -1.94 -1.31
CA ASN A 228 12.91 -2.60 -0.80
C ASN A 228 13.70 -1.65 0.11
N GLY A 229 13.96 -2.10 1.35
CA GLY A 229 14.63 -1.28 2.37
C GLY A 229 16.03 -0.78 2.00
N ASP A 230 16.74 -1.47 1.12
CA ASP A 230 18.09 -1.10 0.69
C ASP A 230 18.10 -0.16 -0.51
N THR A 231 17.06 -0.20 -1.34
CA THR A 231 17.01 0.52 -2.62
C THR A 231 15.88 1.54 -2.73
N TYR A 232 15.00 1.66 -1.71
CA TYR A 232 13.84 2.55 -1.74
C TYR A 232 14.20 4.02 -2.05
N ASN A 233 15.39 4.47 -1.59
CA ASN A 233 15.89 5.83 -1.84
C ASN A 233 16.47 5.98 -3.25
N SER A 234 15.70 5.59 -4.23
CA SER A 234 16.01 5.70 -5.66
C SER A 234 14.75 6.19 -6.41
N ARG A 235 14.81 6.23 -7.72
CA ARG A 235 13.70 6.69 -8.55
C ARG A 235 13.23 8.07 -8.10
N VAL A 236 11.92 8.29 -7.95
CA VAL A 236 11.36 9.60 -7.61
C VAL A 236 11.85 10.12 -6.26
N ILE A 237 12.11 9.25 -5.28
CA ILE A 237 12.57 9.69 -3.95
C ILE A 237 13.93 10.39 -4.02
N SER A 238 14.85 9.90 -4.86
CA SER A 238 16.19 10.47 -5.00
C SER A 238 16.21 11.86 -5.63
N LEU A 239 15.11 12.31 -6.20
CA LEU A 239 14.99 13.63 -6.82
C LEU A 239 14.79 14.76 -5.79
N PHE A 240 14.42 14.43 -4.55
CA PHE A 240 14.09 15.43 -3.52
C PHE A 240 15.05 15.37 -2.33
N ASP A 241 15.37 16.55 -1.75
CA ASP A 241 16.10 16.67 -0.48
C ASP A 241 15.12 16.62 0.70
N GLU A 242 14.31 15.58 0.74
CA GLU A 242 13.29 15.40 1.75
C GLU A 242 13.44 14.01 2.40
N PRO A 243 14.15 13.92 3.54
CA PRO A 243 14.48 12.63 4.16
C PRO A 243 13.27 11.86 4.67
N GLU A 244 12.15 12.56 4.90
CA GLU A 244 10.91 11.94 5.35
C GLU A 244 9.95 11.61 4.19
N PHE A 245 10.31 11.91 2.94
CA PHE A 245 9.60 11.44 1.75
C PHE A 245 9.92 9.96 1.54
N LYS A 246 9.10 9.09 2.11
CA LYS A 246 9.29 7.64 2.13
C LYS A 246 8.42 6.94 1.10
N THR A 247 8.54 5.62 1.02
CA THR A 247 7.98 4.81 -0.05
C THR A 247 6.47 4.95 -0.22
N VAL A 248 5.68 4.94 0.86
CA VAL A 248 4.20 5.07 0.74
C VAL A 248 3.81 6.45 0.22
N SER A 249 4.46 7.52 0.71
CA SER A 249 4.25 8.86 0.16
C SER A 249 4.74 8.99 -1.28
N ALA A 250 5.85 8.33 -1.64
CA ALA A 250 6.32 8.32 -3.02
C ALA A 250 5.33 7.63 -3.96
N TRP A 251 4.74 6.50 -3.55
CA TRP A 251 3.68 5.84 -4.32
C TRP A 251 2.43 6.73 -4.46
N ALA A 252 2.02 7.40 -3.37
CA ALA A 252 0.93 8.37 -3.43
C ALA A 252 1.25 9.53 -4.39
N PHE A 253 2.46 10.09 -4.31
CA PHE A 253 2.94 11.13 -5.21
C PHE A 253 2.90 10.68 -6.67
N GLY A 254 3.41 9.47 -6.99
CA GLY A 254 3.38 8.92 -8.34
C GLY A 254 1.96 8.71 -8.85
N LEU A 255 1.06 8.22 -7.97
CA LEU A 255 -0.36 8.05 -8.32
C LEU A 255 -1.01 9.39 -8.67
N LEU A 256 -0.68 10.48 -7.93
CA LEU A 256 -1.13 11.83 -8.25
C LEU A 256 -0.61 12.33 -9.60
N ARG A 257 0.62 11.94 -10.01
CA ARG A 257 1.12 12.24 -11.38
C ARG A 257 0.31 11.51 -12.45
N GLY A 258 -0.17 10.30 -12.14
CA GLY A 258 -1.15 9.61 -12.98
C GLY A 258 -2.47 10.39 -13.09
N VAL A 259 -3.00 10.88 -11.98
CA VAL A 259 -4.21 11.72 -11.95
C VAL A 259 -4.00 13.01 -12.76
N ASP A 260 -2.82 13.64 -12.69
CA ASP A 260 -2.50 14.83 -13.49
C ASP A 260 -2.61 14.58 -15.00
N TYR A 261 -2.25 13.38 -15.46
CA TYR A 261 -2.49 13.00 -16.85
C TYR A 261 -3.96 12.74 -17.13
N LEU A 262 -4.65 11.98 -16.25
CA LEU A 262 -6.05 11.60 -16.46
C LEU A 262 -6.97 12.80 -16.61
N VAL A 263 -6.78 13.87 -15.85
CA VAL A 263 -7.61 15.10 -15.96
C VAL A 263 -7.38 15.88 -17.26
N GLN A 264 -6.31 15.59 -18.00
CA GLN A 264 -5.99 16.24 -19.29
C GLN A 264 -6.43 15.39 -20.49
N ASP A 265 -6.64 14.08 -20.29
CA ASP A 265 -7.03 13.17 -21.38
C ASP A 265 -8.50 13.35 -21.71
N ALA A 266 -8.79 13.70 -22.98
CA ALA A 266 -10.16 13.98 -23.43
C ALA A 266 -11.11 12.78 -23.34
N ALA A 267 -10.59 11.55 -23.27
CA ALA A 267 -11.39 10.34 -23.11
C ALA A 267 -11.76 10.02 -21.65
N ILE A 268 -11.28 10.83 -20.68
CA ILE A 268 -11.56 10.64 -19.26
C ILE A 268 -12.57 11.67 -18.76
N ASP A 269 -13.60 11.18 -18.07
CA ASP A 269 -14.48 12.02 -17.28
C ASP A 269 -13.76 12.42 -15.98
N LYS A 270 -13.18 13.62 -15.98
CA LYS A 270 -12.35 14.16 -14.91
C LYS A 270 -13.07 14.36 -13.57
N GLU A 271 -14.40 14.40 -13.56
CA GLU A 271 -15.22 14.50 -12.34
C GLU A 271 -15.44 13.12 -11.70
N ASN A 272 -15.14 12.03 -12.43
CA ASN A 272 -15.37 10.66 -12.00
C ASN A 272 -14.07 9.81 -12.04
N ILE A 273 -13.04 10.28 -11.34
CA ILE A 273 -11.79 9.55 -11.14
C ILE A 273 -11.88 8.78 -9.82
N ALA A 274 -11.83 7.46 -9.89
CA ALA A 274 -11.71 6.59 -8.74
C ALA A 274 -10.27 6.06 -8.61
N VAL A 275 -9.78 5.95 -7.38
CA VAL A 275 -8.47 5.36 -7.08
C VAL A 275 -8.66 4.07 -6.32
N ILE A 276 -7.89 3.04 -6.68
CA ILE A 276 -7.89 1.75 -6.02
C ILE A 276 -6.48 1.35 -5.59
N GLY A 277 -6.37 0.73 -4.42
CA GLY A 277 -5.12 0.11 -3.98
C GLY A 277 -5.39 -1.09 -3.09
N HIS A 278 -4.54 -2.12 -3.21
CA HIS A 278 -4.58 -3.30 -2.36
C HIS A 278 -3.40 -3.28 -1.39
N SER A 279 -3.65 -3.69 -0.11
CA SER A 279 -2.61 -3.80 0.92
C SER A 279 -1.84 -2.48 1.08
N ARG A 280 -0.51 -2.50 1.01
CA ARG A 280 0.36 -1.30 1.09
C ARG A 280 0.05 -0.24 0.04
N LEU A 281 -0.39 -0.63 -1.14
CA LEU A 281 -0.82 0.31 -2.18
C LEU A 281 -2.20 0.90 -1.86
N GLY A 282 -3.02 0.24 -1.05
CA GLY A 282 -4.24 0.82 -0.47
C GLY A 282 -3.94 1.93 0.54
N LYS A 283 -2.83 1.83 1.29
CA LYS A 283 -2.35 2.91 2.15
C LYS A 283 -1.94 4.13 1.31
N ALA A 284 -1.22 3.91 0.21
CA ALA A 284 -0.84 4.97 -0.73
C ALA A 284 -2.07 5.60 -1.42
N ALA A 285 -3.06 4.79 -1.79
CA ALA A 285 -4.31 5.27 -2.41
C ALA A 285 -5.09 6.21 -1.48
N ILE A 286 -5.24 5.86 -0.19
CA ILE A 286 -5.87 6.74 0.80
C ILE A 286 -5.08 8.05 0.93
N TRP A 287 -3.74 7.96 1.07
CA TRP A 287 -2.92 9.14 1.23
C TRP A 287 -2.94 10.07 0.01
N ALA A 288 -2.96 9.51 -1.20
CA ALA A 288 -3.14 10.28 -2.43
C ALA A 288 -4.50 10.99 -2.44
N THR A 289 -5.60 10.26 -2.16
CA THR A 289 -6.97 10.80 -2.19
C THR A 289 -7.18 11.88 -1.14
N ALA A 290 -6.63 11.71 0.07
CA ALA A 290 -6.74 12.71 1.11
C ALA A 290 -6.10 14.05 0.73
N ASN A 291 -5.10 14.03 -0.16
CA ASN A 291 -4.35 15.21 -0.60
C ASN A 291 -4.81 15.77 -1.96
N ASP A 292 -5.79 15.15 -2.62
CA ASP A 292 -6.22 15.60 -3.95
C ASP A 292 -7.75 15.51 -4.14
N PRO A 293 -8.45 16.65 -4.13
CA PRO A 293 -9.91 16.69 -4.26
C PRO A 293 -10.43 16.30 -5.65
N ARG A 294 -9.56 16.12 -6.65
CA ARG A 294 -9.95 15.63 -7.99
C ARG A 294 -10.30 14.14 -7.98
N ILE A 295 -9.90 13.42 -6.94
CA ILE A 295 -10.23 12.00 -6.76
C ILE A 295 -11.59 11.90 -6.07
N ALA A 296 -12.61 11.44 -6.81
CA ALA A 296 -13.97 11.34 -6.31
C ALA A 296 -14.21 10.17 -5.36
N VAL A 297 -13.48 9.06 -5.55
CA VAL A 297 -13.66 7.82 -4.77
C VAL A 297 -12.33 7.11 -4.56
N VAL A 298 -12.14 6.55 -3.35
CA VAL A 298 -11.03 5.64 -3.06
C VAL A 298 -11.54 4.25 -2.64
N PHE A 299 -10.99 3.21 -3.26
CA PHE A 299 -11.18 1.83 -2.84
C PHE A 299 -9.89 1.33 -2.17
N SER A 300 -9.86 1.41 -0.85
CA SER A 300 -8.72 0.94 -0.05
C SER A 300 -8.94 -0.51 0.37
N ASN A 301 -8.56 -1.44 -0.50
CA ASN A 301 -8.78 -2.86 -0.29
C ASN A 301 -7.72 -3.46 0.61
N ASP A 302 -8.13 -4.03 1.74
CA ASP A 302 -7.28 -4.76 2.70
C ASP A 302 -6.01 -3.99 3.11
N SER A 303 -6.13 -2.68 3.26
CA SER A 303 -4.97 -1.82 3.52
C SER A 303 -4.44 -1.89 4.97
N GLY A 304 -5.18 -2.53 5.88
CA GLY A 304 -4.73 -2.78 7.24
C GLY A 304 -4.43 -1.51 8.05
N ASN A 305 -3.62 -1.65 9.08
CA ASN A 305 -3.21 -0.53 9.93
C ASN A 305 -2.46 0.54 9.12
N THR A 306 -2.65 1.80 9.48
CA THR A 306 -2.12 2.95 8.73
C THR A 306 -2.65 2.99 7.28
N GLY A 307 -3.79 2.41 7.09
CA GLY A 307 -4.66 2.44 5.93
C GLY A 307 -6.08 2.62 6.43
N ALA A 308 -7.03 1.79 5.99
CA ALA A 308 -8.42 1.86 6.40
C ALA A 308 -8.70 1.32 7.82
N SER A 309 -7.74 0.63 8.44
CA SER A 309 -7.89 0.12 9.81
C SER A 309 -7.25 1.06 10.83
N LEU A 310 -7.91 1.19 11.98
CA LEU A 310 -7.39 1.94 13.12
C LEU A 310 -6.07 1.34 13.60
N SER A 311 -5.02 2.15 13.70
CA SER A 311 -3.73 1.72 14.23
C SER A 311 -3.81 1.27 15.70
N ARG A 312 -4.75 1.84 16.46
CA ARG A 312 -5.04 1.48 17.86
C ARG A 312 -5.81 0.17 18.02
N SER A 313 -6.39 -0.36 16.95
CA SER A 313 -7.29 -1.52 17.05
C SER A 313 -6.58 -2.83 17.40
N ASN A 314 -5.26 -2.92 17.23
CA ASN A 314 -4.45 -4.14 17.39
C ASN A 314 -4.98 -5.36 16.59
N HIS A 315 -5.67 -5.11 15.48
CA HIS A 315 -6.10 -6.12 14.52
C HIS A 315 -5.17 -6.09 13.31
N GLY A 316 -4.73 -7.25 12.85
CA GLY A 316 -3.80 -7.35 11.74
C GLY A 316 -2.39 -6.87 12.09
N GLU A 317 -1.75 -6.15 11.20
CA GLU A 317 -0.44 -5.53 11.43
C GLU A 317 -0.53 -4.51 12.56
N THR A 318 0.55 -4.40 13.32
CA THR A 318 0.70 -3.36 14.34
C THR A 318 1.69 -2.30 13.86
N VAL A 319 1.63 -1.08 14.40
CA VAL A 319 2.63 -0.04 14.16
C VAL A 319 4.05 -0.58 14.39
N LYS A 320 4.23 -1.38 15.47
CA LYS A 320 5.51 -2.02 15.77
C LYS A 320 5.96 -3.00 14.71
N SER A 321 5.07 -3.88 14.23
CA SER A 321 5.43 -4.88 13.21
C SER A 321 5.74 -4.22 11.88
N ILE A 322 4.96 -3.23 11.46
CA ILE A 322 5.22 -2.46 10.24
C ILE A 322 6.62 -1.83 10.31
N ASN A 323 6.94 -1.12 11.38
CA ASN A 323 8.26 -0.49 11.54
C ASN A 323 9.42 -1.49 11.67
N SER A 324 9.16 -2.73 12.07
CA SER A 324 10.19 -3.75 12.15
C SER A 324 10.54 -4.34 10.77
N PHE A 325 9.53 -4.56 9.93
CA PHE A 325 9.70 -5.21 8.62
C PHE A 325 9.84 -4.22 7.46
N PHE A 326 9.24 -3.03 7.57
CA PHE A 326 9.09 -2.08 6.47
C PHE A 326 9.46 -0.67 6.90
N LYS A 327 10.66 -0.48 7.45
CA LYS A 327 11.18 0.82 7.94
C LYS A 327 11.19 1.92 6.88
N HIS A 328 11.20 1.55 5.62
CA HIS A 328 11.24 2.46 4.48
C HIS A 328 9.87 2.98 4.05
N TRP A 329 8.77 2.45 4.63
CA TRP A 329 7.42 2.85 4.18
C TRP A 329 6.98 4.21 4.70
N PHE A 330 7.26 4.52 5.96
CA PHE A 330 6.71 5.66 6.68
C PHE A 330 7.78 6.57 7.24
N SER A 331 7.37 7.75 7.71
CA SER A 331 8.26 8.71 8.36
C SER A 331 9.02 8.08 9.54
N SER A 332 10.19 8.60 9.84
CA SER A 332 10.99 8.13 10.97
C SER A 332 10.27 8.30 12.32
N LYS A 333 9.44 9.34 12.42
CA LYS A 333 8.63 9.63 13.62
C LYS A 333 7.58 8.54 13.89
N TYR A 334 7.04 7.90 12.83
CA TYR A 334 6.08 6.81 12.96
C TYR A 334 6.63 5.63 13.77
N ALA A 335 7.93 5.38 13.71
CA ALA A 335 8.57 4.32 14.48
C ALA A 335 8.46 4.50 16.00
N SER A 336 8.39 5.74 16.49
CA SER A 336 8.26 6.05 17.92
C SER A 336 6.95 5.56 18.54
N TYR A 337 5.91 5.40 17.71
CA TYR A 337 4.58 4.94 18.15
C TYR A 337 4.46 3.42 18.29
N GLY A 338 5.47 2.65 17.89
CA GLY A 338 5.42 1.17 17.88
C GLY A 338 5.14 0.52 19.23
N ASN A 339 5.54 1.14 20.34
CA ASN A 339 5.25 0.69 21.71
C ASN A 339 4.23 1.58 22.45
N ASN A 340 3.77 2.65 21.84
CA ASN A 340 2.83 3.60 22.41
C ASN A 340 1.90 4.16 21.33
N VAL A 341 1.10 3.28 20.73
CA VAL A 341 0.18 3.64 19.65
C VAL A 341 -0.85 4.71 20.06
N ASN A 342 -1.18 4.79 21.36
CA ASN A 342 -2.12 5.80 21.86
C ASN A 342 -1.56 7.23 21.82
N ALA A 343 -0.26 7.40 21.61
CA ALA A 343 0.36 8.71 21.41
C ALA A 343 0.29 9.20 19.96
N LEU A 344 -0.22 8.40 19.00
CA LEU A 344 -0.49 8.88 17.65
C LEU A 344 -1.47 10.07 17.72
N PRO A 345 -1.13 11.24 17.15
CA PRO A 345 -2.00 12.42 17.22
C PRO A 345 -3.21 12.33 16.28
N ALA A 346 -3.12 11.50 15.26
CA ALA A 346 -4.20 11.21 14.31
C ALA A 346 -4.27 9.71 14.01
N ASP A 347 -5.46 9.19 13.82
CA ASP A 347 -5.73 7.80 13.46
C ASP A 347 -7.13 7.77 12.80
N GLN A 348 -7.36 7.04 11.72
CA GLN A 348 -8.63 6.87 10.99
C GLN A 348 -9.34 8.14 10.48
N HIS A 349 -8.70 9.28 10.43
CA HIS A 349 -9.36 10.55 10.05
C HIS A 349 -9.16 10.95 8.58
N LEU A 350 -8.50 10.12 7.80
CA LEU A 350 -8.30 10.34 6.37
C LEU A 350 -9.56 10.07 5.55
#